data_04594344aefd15c256d55a75a898eae1
#
_entry.id   04594344aefd15c256d55a75a898eae1
#
_cell.length_a   1.000
_cell.length_b   1.000
_cell.length_c   1.000
_cell.angle_alpha   90.00
_cell.angle_beta   90.00
_cell.angle_gamma   90.00
#
_symmetry.space_group_name_H-M   'P 1'
#
loop_
_entity.id
_entity.type
_entity.pdbx_description
1 polymer ?
#
loop_
_entity_poly.entity_id
_entity_poly.type
_entity_poly.pdbx_seq_one_letter_code
_entity_poly.pdbx_strand_id
1 'polypeptide(L)'
;MYVLVIGESQNKMHMSAYGYDRETTPWLDAMKDDGHTVFFRDARSCHTHTVPVLSYALTAKNQYDSRELTKAVTLIETAKAAGYETIWLSNQVRYGAWDTPTSAIASEADKQEWLNTHVGETTETTAYDGALVDRLANIKPERKTLIVIHLMGNHGSYRDRYPKDATVFDGDSPVDLYDNSIRYNDSVVQHIYETAKAMPDFQGLVYCADHADDVDRNLGHDASHFTQDMTRIPFYMMFSDAYIRENPDVVRELKEHAATRVTNDLIFNEMLAVMGIVIPQEYEKQNDLTSPAYDSDKSRFRTLHGQKELD
;
A
#
# COMPACT_ATOMS: atom_id res chain seq x y z
N MET A 1 -0.33 16.61 7.01
CA MET A 1 -1.17 15.41 6.91
C MET A 1 -0.54 14.44 5.92
N TYR A 2 -0.49 13.14 6.26
CA TYR A 2 -0.03 12.07 5.37
C TYR A 2 -1.13 11.05 5.17
N VAL A 3 -1.15 10.41 4.00
CA VAL A 3 -2.07 9.31 3.67
C VAL A 3 -1.25 8.08 3.28
N LEU A 4 -1.52 6.95 3.92
CA LEU A 4 -1.04 5.64 3.50
C LEU A 4 -2.22 4.87 2.89
N VAL A 5 -2.14 4.56 1.61
CA VAL A 5 -3.11 3.70 0.91
C VAL A 5 -2.52 2.29 0.79
N ILE A 6 -3.19 1.33 1.39
CA ILE A 6 -2.85 -0.08 1.29
C ILE A 6 -3.75 -0.68 0.21
N GLY A 7 -3.14 -1.02 -0.93
CA GLY A 7 -3.79 -1.78 -2.00
C GLY A 7 -3.82 -3.27 -1.67
N GLU A 8 -4.73 -3.99 -2.30
CA GLU A 8 -4.96 -5.41 -2.07
C GLU A 8 -4.83 -6.19 -3.38
N SER A 9 -4.04 -7.28 -3.37
CA SER A 9 -3.88 -8.24 -4.49
C SER A 9 -3.47 -7.60 -5.82
N GLN A 10 -2.72 -6.48 -5.82
CA GLN A 10 -2.44 -5.71 -7.03
C GLN A 10 -1.10 -6.07 -7.66
N ASN A 11 -1.15 -6.61 -8.89
CA ASN A 11 0.04 -6.95 -9.67
C ASN A 11 0.41 -5.79 -10.60
N LYS A 12 1.61 -5.22 -10.41
CA LYS A 12 2.09 -4.12 -11.27
C LYS A 12 2.30 -4.53 -12.72
N MET A 13 2.43 -5.84 -13.03
CA MET A 13 2.57 -6.32 -14.40
C MET A 13 1.28 -6.16 -15.21
N HIS A 14 0.14 -5.90 -14.57
CA HIS A 14 -1.15 -5.54 -15.17
C HIS A 14 -1.43 -4.03 -15.12
N MET A 15 -0.43 -3.19 -14.82
CA MET A 15 -0.58 -1.74 -14.75
C MET A 15 0.16 -1.04 -15.88
N SER A 16 -0.53 -0.24 -16.71
CA SER A 16 0.11 0.54 -17.78
C SER A 16 1.19 1.47 -17.28
N ALA A 17 1.06 2.00 -16.06
CA ALA A 17 2.08 2.81 -15.41
C ALA A 17 3.41 2.07 -15.22
N TYR A 18 3.41 0.75 -15.17
CA TYR A 18 4.61 -0.10 -15.09
C TYR A 18 4.95 -0.79 -16.41
N GLY A 19 4.26 -0.44 -17.51
CA GLY A 19 4.59 -0.90 -18.87
C GLY A 19 3.71 -2.02 -19.40
N TYR A 20 2.55 -2.28 -18.81
CA TYR A 20 1.54 -3.18 -19.36
C TYR A 20 0.88 -2.57 -20.60
N ASP A 21 0.58 -3.39 -21.62
CA ASP A 21 0.10 -2.91 -22.92
C ASP A 21 -1.34 -2.37 -22.89
N ARG A 22 -2.18 -2.83 -21.95
CA ARG A 22 -3.54 -2.31 -21.78
C ARG A 22 -3.52 -1.06 -20.91
N GLU A 23 -4.33 -0.05 -21.25
CA GLU A 23 -4.48 1.20 -20.49
C GLU A 23 -5.29 0.98 -19.20
N THR A 24 -4.69 0.32 -18.24
CA THR A 24 -5.31 -0.04 -16.95
C THR A 24 -5.15 1.02 -15.87
N THR A 25 -4.16 1.91 -16.00
CA THR A 25 -3.87 2.95 -15.00
C THR A 25 -3.63 4.33 -15.63
N PRO A 26 -4.59 4.90 -16.41
CA PRO A 26 -4.37 6.14 -17.18
C PRO A 26 -4.11 7.36 -16.31
N TRP A 27 -4.70 7.44 -15.10
CA TRP A 27 -4.38 8.53 -14.20
C TRP A 27 -2.94 8.41 -13.69
N LEU A 28 -2.54 7.24 -13.25
CA LEU A 28 -1.19 7.00 -12.76
C LEU A 28 -0.15 7.16 -13.89
N ASP A 29 -0.51 6.84 -15.15
CA ASP A 29 0.31 7.12 -16.32
C ASP A 29 0.58 8.62 -16.49
N ALA A 30 -0.43 9.46 -16.27
CA ALA A 30 -0.28 10.91 -16.36
C ALA A 30 0.57 11.49 -15.20
N MET A 31 0.66 10.77 -14.06
CA MET A 31 1.44 11.20 -12.89
C MET A 31 2.93 10.85 -12.98
N LYS A 32 3.36 10.08 -13.99
CA LYS A 32 4.77 9.62 -14.09
C LYS A 32 5.80 10.75 -14.14
N ASP A 33 5.47 11.82 -14.85
CA ASP A 33 6.39 12.91 -15.18
C ASP A 33 5.98 14.24 -14.51
N ASP A 34 5.09 14.22 -13.55
CA ASP A 34 4.58 15.43 -12.88
C ASP A 34 5.57 16.07 -11.89
N GLY A 35 6.69 15.40 -11.63
CA GLY A 35 7.74 15.85 -10.71
C GLY A 35 7.45 15.60 -9.23
N HIS A 36 6.20 15.30 -8.86
CA HIS A 36 5.73 15.09 -7.49
C HIS A 36 5.71 13.61 -7.10
N THR A 37 5.75 12.71 -8.10
CA THR A 37 5.59 11.27 -7.90
C THR A 37 6.92 10.54 -8.02
N VAL A 38 7.17 9.63 -7.09
CA VAL A 38 8.29 8.67 -7.12
C VAL A 38 7.72 7.28 -7.27
N PHE A 39 8.06 6.61 -8.39
CA PHE A 39 7.66 5.23 -8.68
C PHE A 39 8.78 4.26 -8.35
N PHE A 40 8.54 3.31 -7.45
CA PHE A 40 9.50 2.25 -7.15
C PHE A 40 9.29 1.07 -8.12
N ARG A 41 10.26 0.91 -9.02
CA ARG A 41 10.11 -0.02 -10.16
C ARG A 41 10.29 -1.49 -9.78
N ASP A 42 11.09 -1.79 -8.75
CA ASP A 42 11.35 -3.16 -8.28
C ASP A 42 10.82 -3.39 -6.85
N ALA A 43 9.59 -2.92 -6.59
CA ALA A 43 8.91 -3.23 -5.35
C ALA A 43 8.37 -4.66 -5.36
N ARG A 44 8.54 -5.36 -4.24
CA ARG A 44 8.15 -6.76 -4.05
C ARG A 44 7.44 -6.96 -2.71
N SER A 45 6.54 -7.91 -2.65
CA SER A 45 5.90 -8.27 -1.40
C SER A 45 6.75 -9.26 -0.59
N CYS A 46 6.80 -9.05 0.71
CA CYS A 46 7.49 -9.94 1.67
C CYS A 46 6.73 -11.24 1.95
N HIS A 47 5.48 -11.35 1.51
CA HIS A 47 4.65 -12.56 1.57
C HIS A 47 3.54 -12.49 0.51
N THR A 48 2.81 -13.59 0.26
CA THR A 48 1.71 -13.65 -0.70
C THR A 48 0.32 -13.49 -0.09
N HIS A 49 0.20 -13.17 1.20
CA HIS A 49 -1.06 -13.02 1.90
C HIS A 49 -1.06 -11.76 2.76
N THR A 50 -2.21 -11.11 2.84
CA THR A 50 -2.42 -9.82 3.54
C THR A 50 -1.93 -9.81 4.98
N VAL A 51 -2.38 -10.77 5.82
CA VAL A 51 -2.04 -10.75 7.25
C VAL A 51 -0.55 -10.89 7.51
N PRO A 52 0.19 -11.84 6.92
CA PRO A 52 1.65 -11.89 7.06
C PRO A 52 2.34 -10.61 6.58
N VAL A 53 1.91 -10.04 5.45
CA VAL A 53 2.48 -8.79 4.94
C VAL A 53 2.25 -7.65 5.90
N LEU A 54 1.00 -7.36 6.26
CA LEU A 54 0.66 -6.19 7.06
C LEU A 54 1.17 -6.28 8.49
N SER A 55 1.34 -7.50 9.01
CA SER A 55 2.00 -7.72 10.30
C SER A 55 3.45 -7.22 10.33
N TYR A 56 4.13 -7.21 9.18
CA TYR A 56 5.49 -6.65 9.05
C TYR A 56 5.43 -5.19 8.56
N ALA A 57 4.71 -4.94 7.48
CA ALA A 57 4.64 -3.61 6.86
C ALA A 57 4.17 -2.49 7.81
N LEU A 58 3.33 -2.81 8.79
CA LEU A 58 2.75 -1.85 9.73
C LEU A 58 3.39 -1.90 11.12
N THR A 59 4.50 -2.60 11.27
CA THR A 59 5.23 -2.69 12.54
C THR A 59 6.73 -2.51 12.34
N ALA A 60 7.46 -2.29 13.41
CA ALA A 60 8.93 -2.25 13.37
C ALA A 60 9.57 -3.61 13.07
N LYS A 61 8.79 -4.70 12.94
CA LYS A 61 9.28 -6.02 12.53
C LYS A 61 9.45 -6.08 11.02
N ASN A 62 10.64 -6.50 10.59
CA ASN A 62 10.94 -6.77 9.18
C ASN A 62 11.62 -8.14 9.01
N GLN A 63 11.96 -8.51 7.78
CA GLN A 63 12.61 -9.80 7.47
C GLN A 63 14.08 -9.84 7.90
N TYR A 64 14.70 -8.69 8.22
CA TYR A 64 16.13 -8.54 8.44
C TYR A 64 16.51 -8.52 9.92
N ASP A 65 15.53 -8.49 10.81
CA ASP A 65 15.74 -8.53 12.25
C ASP A 65 15.21 -9.84 12.89
N SER A 66 15.69 -10.15 14.10
CA SER A 66 15.27 -11.32 14.88
C SER A 66 14.18 -11.00 15.91
N ARG A 67 13.61 -9.80 15.88
CA ARG A 67 12.58 -9.36 16.83
C ARG A 67 11.35 -10.26 16.75
N GLU A 68 10.76 -10.53 17.92
CA GLU A 68 9.43 -11.14 17.98
C GLU A 68 8.36 -10.13 17.55
N LEU A 69 7.44 -10.53 16.67
CA LEU A 69 6.36 -9.66 16.18
C LEU A 69 5.55 -9.03 17.32
N THR A 70 5.27 -9.79 18.36
CA THR A 70 4.51 -9.34 19.55
C THR A 70 5.19 -8.25 20.38
N LYS A 71 6.46 -7.95 20.10
CA LYS A 71 7.25 -6.89 20.76
C LYS A 71 7.52 -5.70 19.83
N ALA A 72 7.09 -5.79 18.57
CA ALA A 72 7.29 -4.74 17.61
C ALA A 72 6.23 -3.64 17.81
N VAL A 73 6.68 -2.39 17.91
CA VAL A 73 5.77 -1.23 17.92
C VAL A 73 5.10 -1.09 16.57
N THR A 74 3.87 -0.60 16.55
CA THR A 74 3.13 -0.40 15.30
C THR A 74 3.33 1.01 14.73
N LEU A 75 3.04 1.18 13.44
CA LEU A 75 3.02 2.49 12.79
C LEU A 75 2.00 3.42 13.48
N ILE A 76 0.85 2.90 13.86
CA ILE A 76 -0.21 3.66 14.51
C ILE A 76 0.23 4.17 15.89
N GLU A 77 0.74 3.29 16.76
CA GLU A 77 1.28 3.69 18.08
C GLU A 77 2.40 4.72 17.94
N THR A 78 3.30 4.50 16.98
CA THR A 78 4.44 5.39 16.73
C THR A 78 3.99 6.77 16.26
N ALA A 79 3.05 6.85 15.32
CA ALA A 79 2.51 8.11 14.84
C ALA A 79 1.79 8.87 15.98
N LYS A 80 1.02 8.16 16.82
CA LYS A 80 0.38 8.77 18.02
C LYS A 80 1.41 9.30 18.99
N ALA A 81 2.47 8.55 19.29
CA ALA A 81 3.55 9.00 20.17
C ALA A 81 4.27 10.25 19.62
N ALA A 82 4.32 10.40 18.28
CA ALA A 82 4.85 11.59 17.60
C ALA A 82 3.83 12.75 17.50
N GLY A 83 2.65 12.62 18.10
CA GLY A 83 1.62 13.66 18.19
C GLY A 83 0.65 13.71 16.99
N TYR A 84 0.61 12.69 16.15
CA TYR A 84 -0.35 12.60 15.06
C TYR A 84 -1.70 12.12 15.58
N GLU A 85 -2.79 12.66 15.04
CA GLU A 85 -4.08 11.99 15.02
C GLU A 85 -4.03 10.86 14.00
N THR A 86 -4.53 9.69 14.37
CA THR A 86 -4.52 8.53 13.50
C THR A 86 -5.92 8.11 13.13
N ILE A 87 -6.17 7.92 11.83
CA ILE A 87 -7.49 7.58 11.29
C ILE A 87 -7.33 6.37 10.37
N TRP A 88 -8.17 5.35 10.57
CA TRP A 88 -8.20 4.15 9.74
C TRP A 88 -9.53 4.05 9.01
N LEU A 89 -9.49 4.07 7.68
CA LEU A 89 -10.63 3.82 6.80
C LEU A 89 -10.42 2.50 6.08
N SER A 90 -11.40 1.61 6.08
CA SER A 90 -11.24 0.29 5.47
C SER A 90 -12.51 -0.22 4.80
N ASN A 91 -12.32 -0.87 3.66
CA ASN A 91 -13.35 -1.69 3.01
C ASN A 91 -13.10 -3.19 3.18
N GLN A 92 -12.08 -3.56 3.96
CA GLN A 92 -11.82 -4.96 4.32
C GLN A 92 -12.80 -5.44 5.39
N VAL A 93 -12.91 -6.77 5.57
CA VAL A 93 -13.70 -7.36 6.64
C VAL A 93 -13.02 -7.08 7.98
N ARG A 94 -13.79 -6.55 8.94
CA ARG A 94 -13.25 -6.22 10.26
C ARG A 94 -12.99 -7.44 11.14
N TYR A 95 -13.89 -8.40 11.09
CA TYR A 95 -13.88 -9.59 11.95
C TYR A 95 -14.02 -10.85 11.12
N GLY A 96 -12.92 -11.53 10.90
CA GLY A 96 -12.86 -12.79 10.16
C GLY A 96 -11.76 -13.68 10.70
N ALA A 97 -11.72 -14.94 10.27
CA ALA A 97 -10.66 -15.86 10.65
C ALA A 97 -9.25 -15.39 10.21
N TRP A 98 -9.22 -14.57 9.16
CA TRP A 98 -7.99 -14.19 8.48
C TRP A 98 -7.60 -12.71 8.70
N ASP A 99 -8.49 -11.86 9.27
CA ASP A 99 -8.29 -10.41 9.33
C ASP A 99 -7.94 -9.87 10.72
N THR A 100 -8.07 -10.71 11.75
CA THR A 100 -7.93 -10.30 13.16
C THR A 100 -6.61 -9.58 13.48
N PRO A 101 -5.42 -10.01 13.00
CA PRO A 101 -4.18 -9.29 13.29
C PRO A 101 -4.14 -7.88 12.71
N THR A 102 -4.61 -7.70 11.45
CA THR A 102 -4.69 -6.38 10.82
C THR A 102 -5.70 -5.48 11.53
N SER A 103 -6.85 -6.02 11.92
CA SER A 103 -7.87 -5.30 12.70
C SER A 103 -7.37 -4.91 14.09
N ALA A 104 -6.47 -5.70 14.69
CA ALA A 104 -5.84 -5.34 15.96
C ALA A 104 -4.99 -4.07 15.81
N ILE A 105 -4.12 -4.01 14.77
CA ILE A 105 -3.33 -2.80 14.47
C ILE A 105 -4.25 -1.62 14.17
N ALA A 106 -5.28 -1.82 13.34
CA ALA A 106 -6.25 -0.78 13.02
C ALA A 106 -6.98 -0.25 14.28
N SER A 107 -7.20 -1.13 15.28
CA SER A 107 -7.90 -0.75 16.52
C SER A 107 -7.14 0.22 17.40
N GLU A 108 -5.84 0.41 17.17
CA GLU A 108 -5.01 1.39 17.88
C GLU A 108 -5.25 2.83 17.37
N ALA A 109 -5.85 3.00 16.17
CA ALA A 109 -6.13 4.32 15.63
C ALA A 109 -7.16 5.08 16.47
N ASP A 110 -7.00 6.42 16.55
CA ASP A 110 -7.92 7.30 17.30
C ASP A 110 -9.33 7.25 16.72
N LYS A 111 -9.45 7.09 15.40
CA LYS A 111 -10.74 6.96 14.69
C LYS A 111 -10.66 5.81 13.68
N GLN A 112 -11.74 5.05 13.58
CA GLN A 112 -11.84 3.94 12.63
C GLN A 112 -13.19 3.97 11.95
N GLU A 113 -13.20 3.68 10.66
CA GLU A 113 -14.42 3.45 9.89
C GLU A 113 -14.25 2.25 8.97
N TRP A 114 -15.21 1.33 9.02
CA TRP A 114 -15.24 0.11 8.26
C TRP A 114 -16.50 0.08 7.40
N LEU A 115 -16.33 0.00 6.08
CA LEU A 115 -17.46 -0.09 5.15
C LEU A 115 -18.03 -1.50 5.10
N ASN A 116 -17.16 -2.51 5.15
CA ASN A 116 -17.55 -3.90 5.16
C ASN A 116 -17.74 -4.38 6.61
N THR A 117 -18.99 -4.62 6.97
CA THR A 117 -19.39 -5.04 8.33
C THR A 117 -19.74 -6.53 8.44
N HIS A 118 -19.50 -7.30 7.37
CA HIS A 118 -19.73 -8.74 7.42
C HIS A 118 -18.86 -9.41 8.49
N VAL A 119 -19.41 -10.47 9.08
CA VAL A 119 -18.72 -11.33 10.02
C VAL A 119 -18.68 -12.73 9.42
N GLY A 120 -17.48 -13.28 9.23
CA GLY A 120 -17.28 -14.63 8.70
C GLY A 120 -16.32 -14.68 7.50
N GLU A 121 -16.24 -15.83 6.87
CA GLU A 121 -15.39 -16.10 5.72
C GLU A 121 -16.09 -15.72 4.40
N THR A 122 -16.30 -14.44 4.15
CA THR A 122 -16.87 -13.98 2.89
C THR A 122 -15.95 -12.99 2.21
N THR A 123 -15.81 -13.12 0.89
CA THR A 123 -15.16 -12.12 0.02
C THR A 123 -16.18 -11.10 -0.52
N GLU A 124 -17.46 -11.25 -0.19
CA GLU A 124 -18.49 -10.29 -0.55
C GLU A 124 -18.27 -8.97 0.18
N THR A 125 -18.41 -7.88 -0.54
CA THR A 125 -18.31 -6.52 0.02
C THR A 125 -19.68 -5.86 0.01
N THR A 126 -19.93 -5.02 0.99
CA THR A 126 -21.15 -4.18 1.06
C THR A 126 -21.05 -2.92 0.22
N ALA A 127 -19.83 -2.51 -0.15
CA ALA A 127 -19.56 -1.31 -0.93
C ALA A 127 -18.32 -1.49 -1.81
N TYR A 128 -18.23 -0.73 -2.88
CA TYR A 128 -17.00 -0.56 -3.65
C TYR A 128 -16.05 0.43 -2.95
N ASP A 129 -14.75 0.34 -3.23
CA ASP A 129 -13.72 1.20 -2.63
C ASP A 129 -13.94 2.70 -2.87
N GLY A 130 -14.65 3.08 -3.93
CA GLY A 130 -15.04 4.47 -4.17
C GLY A 130 -15.79 5.11 -3.00
N ALA A 131 -16.51 4.32 -2.19
CA ALA A 131 -17.18 4.84 -1.00
C ALA A 131 -16.21 5.33 0.10
N LEU A 132 -14.94 4.91 0.08
CA LEU A 132 -13.91 5.43 0.99
C LEU A 132 -13.56 6.88 0.69
N VAL A 133 -13.72 7.33 -0.56
CA VAL A 133 -13.49 8.73 -0.94
C VAL A 133 -14.45 9.66 -0.21
N ASP A 134 -15.74 9.28 -0.11
CA ASP A 134 -16.74 10.04 0.62
C ASP A 134 -16.42 10.12 2.13
N ARG A 135 -15.88 9.02 2.68
CA ARG A 135 -15.44 8.99 4.08
C ARG A 135 -14.25 9.90 4.30
N LEU A 136 -13.28 9.84 3.40
CA LEU A 136 -12.12 10.72 3.43
C LEU A 136 -12.54 12.19 3.35
N ALA A 137 -13.45 12.56 2.44
CA ALA A 137 -13.93 13.95 2.27
C ALA A 137 -14.61 14.53 3.52
N ASN A 138 -15.14 13.69 4.39
CA ASN A 138 -15.76 14.09 5.65
C ASN A 138 -14.75 14.32 6.80
N ILE A 139 -13.49 13.93 6.62
CA ILE A 139 -12.44 14.16 7.62
C ILE A 139 -12.03 15.63 7.61
N LYS A 140 -11.92 16.20 8.80
CA LYS A 140 -11.42 17.56 9.01
C LYS A 140 -10.22 17.49 9.94
N PRO A 141 -9.00 17.47 9.39
CA PRO A 141 -7.78 17.46 10.19
C PRO A 141 -7.66 18.74 11.01
N GLU A 142 -7.52 18.61 12.34
CA GLU A 142 -7.32 19.75 13.26
C GLU A 142 -5.88 19.84 13.75
N ARG A 143 -5.08 18.81 13.50
CA ARG A 143 -3.67 18.68 13.89
C ARG A 143 -2.91 17.80 12.89
N LYS A 144 -1.63 17.53 13.13
CA LYS A 144 -0.88 16.54 12.34
C LYS A 144 -1.67 15.24 12.27
N THR A 145 -1.93 14.72 11.09
CA THR A 145 -2.78 13.55 10.91
C THR A 145 -2.12 12.52 10.00
N LEU A 146 -2.20 11.24 10.37
CA LEU A 146 -1.95 10.08 9.53
C LEU A 146 -3.29 9.40 9.25
N ILE A 147 -3.63 9.28 7.97
CA ILE A 147 -4.80 8.55 7.50
C ILE A 147 -4.31 7.28 6.81
N VAL A 148 -4.76 6.12 7.28
CA VAL A 148 -4.56 4.84 6.61
C VAL A 148 -5.84 4.45 5.91
N ILE A 149 -5.76 4.14 4.62
CA ILE A 149 -6.90 3.71 3.79
C ILE A 149 -6.59 2.31 3.29
N HIS A 150 -7.36 1.32 3.74
CA HIS A 150 -7.17 -0.08 3.38
C HIS A 150 -8.28 -0.50 2.41
N LEU A 151 -7.90 -0.69 1.15
CA LEU A 151 -8.80 -1.01 0.06
C LEU A 151 -9.18 -2.50 0.07
N MET A 152 -10.31 -2.86 -0.51
CA MET A 152 -10.61 -4.22 -0.96
C MET A 152 -9.87 -4.52 -2.28
N GLY A 153 -9.52 -3.48 -3.02
CA GLY A 153 -8.63 -3.51 -4.18
C GLY A 153 -9.02 -4.53 -5.23
N ASN A 154 -8.06 -5.40 -5.54
CA ASN A 154 -8.17 -6.41 -6.59
C ASN A 154 -8.31 -7.84 -6.01
N HIS A 155 -8.77 -7.97 -4.76
CA HIS A 155 -9.00 -9.26 -4.10
C HIS A 155 -9.86 -10.20 -4.95
N GLY A 156 -9.67 -11.49 -4.87
CA GLY A 156 -10.37 -12.52 -5.63
C GLY A 156 -11.88 -12.30 -5.80
N SER A 157 -12.52 -12.91 -6.78
CA SER A 157 -13.82 -12.50 -7.34
C SER A 157 -13.72 -11.11 -8.00
N TYR A 158 -12.74 -10.92 -8.87
CA TYR A 158 -12.40 -9.64 -9.50
C TYR A 158 -13.60 -8.88 -10.07
N ARG A 159 -14.62 -9.62 -10.59
CA ARG A 159 -15.87 -9.01 -11.10
C ARG A 159 -16.62 -8.20 -10.05
N ASP A 160 -16.45 -8.52 -8.78
CA ASP A 160 -17.13 -7.87 -7.66
C ASP A 160 -16.36 -6.67 -7.11
N ARG A 161 -15.22 -6.34 -7.71
CA ARG A 161 -14.34 -5.23 -7.24
C ARG A 161 -14.67 -3.89 -7.88
N TYR A 162 -15.51 -3.86 -8.91
CA TYR A 162 -15.89 -2.62 -9.62
C TYR A 162 -17.36 -2.64 -10.03
N PRO A 163 -18.02 -1.46 -10.09
CA PRO A 163 -19.40 -1.36 -10.56
C PRO A 163 -19.47 -1.67 -12.06
N LYS A 164 -20.64 -2.17 -12.51
CA LYS A 164 -20.82 -2.63 -13.89
C LYS A 164 -20.55 -1.54 -14.93
N ASP A 165 -20.87 -0.31 -14.63
CA ASP A 165 -20.68 0.85 -15.51
C ASP A 165 -19.21 1.32 -15.58
N ALA A 166 -18.34 0.81 -14.70
CA ALA A 166 -16.89 1.01 -14.78
C ALA A 166 -16.17 -0.05 -15.65
N THR A 167 -16.90 -0.96 -16.32
CA THR A 167 -16.30 -1.94 -17.24
C THR A 167 -15.73 -1.24 -18.47
N VAL A 168 -14.46 -1.45 -18.76
CA VAL A 168 -13.73 -0.89 -19.92
C VAL A 168 -13.29 -2.00 -20.88
N PHE A 169 -12.82 -3.11 -20.35
CA PHE A 169 -12.37 -4.26 -21.15
C PHE A 169 -13.50 -5.27 -21.24
N ASP A 170 -13.98 -5.48 -22.48
CA ASP A 170 -15.02 -6.47 -22.77
C ASP A 170 -14.43 -7.88 -22.69
N GLY A 171 -15.11 -8.76 -21.96
CA GLY A 171 -14.72 -10.16 -21.78
C GLY A 171 -14.97 -10.64 -20.36
N ASP A 172 -14.95 -11.97 -20.21
CA ASP A 172 -15.16 -12.64 -18.93
C ASP A 172 -13.94 -13.51 -18.52
N SER A 173 -12.80 -13.32 -19.21
CA SER A 173 -11.58 -14.00 -18.77
C SER A 173 -11.10 -13.45 -17.43
N PRO A 174 -10.40 -14.23 -16.59
CA PRO A 174 -9.82 -13.73 -15.36
C PRO A 174 -8.99 -12.46 -15.56
N VAL A 175 -8.25 -12.36 -16.68
CA VAL A 175 -7.43 -11.19 -17.04
C VAL A 175 -8.32 -9.98 -17.32
N ASP A 176 -9.40 -10.12 -18.11
CA ASP A 176 -10.30 -8.99 -18.41
C ASP A 176 -10.97 -8.45 -17.15
N LEU A 177 -11.43 -9.36 -16.28
CA LEU A 177 -12.06 -9.00 -15.01
C LEU A 177 -11.06 -8.31 -14.06
N TYR A 178 -9.84 -8.81 -14.01
CA TYR A 178 -8.77 -8.25 -13.21
C TYR A 178 -8.34 -6.88 -13.71
N ASP A 179 -8.13 -6.72 -15.01
CA ASP A 179 -7.74 -5.45 -15.63
C ASP A 179 -8.81 -4.38 -15.40
N ASN A 180 -10.10 -4.73 -15.45
CA ASN A 180 -11.18 -3.81 -15.08
C ASN A 180 -11.12 -3.42 -13.60
N SER A 181 -10.77 -4.34 -12.72
CA SER A 181 -10.61 -4.01 -11.30
C SER A 181 -9.41 -3.09 -11.05
N ILE A 182 -8.29 -3.27 -11.78
CA ILE A 182 -7.13 -2.34 -11.77
C ILE A 182 -7.56 -0.96 -12.28
N ARG A 183 -8.30 -0.92 -13.38
CA ARG A 183 -8.78 0.34 -13.97
C ARG A 183 -9.68 1.13 -13.02
N TYR A 184 -10.57 0.44 -12.33
CA TYR A 184 -11.41 1.06 -11.31
C TYR A 184 -10.59 1.52 -10.10
N ASN A 185 -9.63 0.70 -9.65
CA ASN A 185 -8.74 1.04 -8.54
C ASN A 185 -7.92 2.32 -8.84
N ASP A 186 -7.41 2.49 -10.08
CA ASP A 186 -6.71 3.70 -10.51
C ASP A 186 -7.59 4.95 -10.31
N SER A 187 -8.87 4.87 -10.70
CA SER A 187 -9.81 5.99 -10.51
C SER A 187 -10.11 6.26 -9.02
N VAL A 188 -10.20 5.22 -8.20
CA VAL A 188 -10.41 5.37 -6.75
C VAL A 188 -9.21 6.07 -6.11
N VAL A 189 -7.99 5.64 -6.44
CA VAL A 189 -6.77 6.25 -5.89
C VAL A 189 -6.60 7.69 -6.39
N GLN A 190 -6.97 7.99 -7.65
CA GLN A 190 -7.07 9.36 -8.14
C GLN A 190 -7.94 10.23 -7.24
N HIS A 191 -9.17 9.80 -6.97
CA HIS A 191 -10.11 10.58 -6.14
C HIS A 191 -9.63 10.70 -4.68
N ILE A 192 -9.01 9.65 -4.13
CA ILE A 192 -8.37 9.71 -2.81
C ILE A 192 -7.28 10.79 -2.81
N TYR A 193 -6.37 10.78 -3.81
CA TYR A 193 -5.30 11.75 -3.91
C TYR A 193 -5.81 13.17 -4.06
N GLU A 194 -6.74 13.41 -4.98
CA GLU A 194 -7.34 14.73 -5.22
C GLU A 194 -8.05 15.26 -3.98
N THR A 195 -8.81 14.40 -3.29
CA THR A 195 -9.49 14.76 -2.03
C THR A 195 -8.49 15.10 -0.94
N ALA A 196 -7.47 14.26 -0.75
CA ALA A 196 -6.43 14.48 0.26
C ALA A 196 -5.60 15.74 -0.03
N LYS A 197 -5.24 15.97 -1.31
CA LYS A 197 -4.46 17.14 -1.77
C LYS A 197 -5.20 18.46 -1.51
N ALA A 198 -6.52 18.44 -1.52
CA ALA A 198 -7.34 19.61 -1.21
C ALA A 198 -7.48 19.90 0.29
N MET A 199 -7.05 18.97 1.16
CA MET A 199 -7.12 19.17 2.61
C MET A 199 -5.96 20.03 3.12
N PRO A 200 -6.17 20.73 4.27
CA PRO A 200 -5.10 21.51 4.90
C PRO A 200 -3.88 20.65 5.24
N ASP A 201 -2.70 21.23 5.05
CA ASP A 201 -1.39 20.65 5.45
C ASP A 201 -1.10 19.28 4.82
N PHE A 202 -1.66 18.98 3.64
CA PHE A 202 -1.30 17.77 2.89
C PHE A 202 0.19 17.78 2.55
N GLN A 203 0.90 16.74 2.98
CA GLN A 203 2.32 16.55 2.74
C GLN A 203 2.57 15.51 1.65
N GLY A 204 1.87 14.38 1.71
CA GLY A 204 2.03 13.33 0.73
C GLY A 204 1.10 12.14 0.93
N LEU A 205 1.04 11.32 -0.12
CA LEU A 205 0.36 10.04 -0.17
C LEU A 205 1.38 8.96 -0.52
N VAL A 206 1.36 7.88 0.25
CA VAL A 206 2.11 6.65 -0.02
C VAL A 206 1.13 5.56 -0.41
N TYR A 207 1.33 4.93 -1.55
CA TYR A 207 0.57 3.77 -1.99
C TYR A 207 1.48 2.55 -2.04
N CYS A 208 1.06 1.46 -1.41
CA CYS A 208 1.72 0.17 -1.54
C CYS A 208 0.67 -0.94 -1.50
N ALA A 209 0.71 -1.86 -2.48
CA ALA A 209 -0.10 -3.06 -2.37
C ALA A 209 0.53 -4.05 -1.36
N ASP A 210 -0.33 -4.83 -0.72
CA ASP A 210 0.11 -5.86 0.21
C ASP A 210 0.79 -7.03 -0.51
N HIS A 211 0.13 -7.62 -1.48
CA HIS A 211 0.68 -8.65 -2.38
C HIS A 211 0.08 -8.51 -3.78
N ALA A 212 0.44 -9.40 -4.68
CA ALA A 212 -0.10 -9.48 -6.03
C ALA A 212 -0.75 -10.85 -6.27
N ASP A 213 -1.59 -10.91 -7.32
CA ASP A 213 -2.13 -12.16 -7.84
C ASP A 213 -1.41 -12.58 -9.13
N ASP A 214 -1.17 -13.88 -9.29
CA ASP A 214 -0.77 -14.48 -10.57
C ASP A 214 -2.04 -14.80 -11.39
N VAL A 215 -2.51 -13.79 -12.11
CA VAL A 215 -3.75 -13.84 -12.86
C VAL A 215 -3.59 -14.63 -14.16
N ASP A 216 -2.44 -14.49 -14.83
CA ASP A 216 -2.16 -15.14 -16.11
C ASP A 216 -2.19 -16.66 -16.03
N ARG A 217 -1.77 -17.20 -14.87
CA ARG A 217 -1.84 -18.65 -14.58
C ARG A 217 -3.09 -19.05 -13.80
N ASN A 218 -3.96 -18.09 -13.47
CA ASN A 218 -5.16 -18.28 -12.65
C ASN A 218 -4.84 -18.97 -11.30
N LEU A 219 -3.74 -18.56 -10.66
CA LEU A 219 -3.29 -19.07 -9.36
C LEU A 219 -3.64 -18.14 -8.19
N GLY A 220 -4.05 -16.89 -8.48
CA GLY A 220 -4.23 -15.88 -7.43
C GLY A 220 -2.94 -15.69 -6.62
N HIS A 221 -3.06 -15.76 -5.30
CA HIS A 221 -1.94 -15.62 -4.37
C HIS A 221 -1.68 -16.90 -3.53
N ASP A 222 -2.01 -18.08 -4.07
CA ASP A 222 -1.82 -19.37 -3.38
C ASP A 222 -0.35 -19.67 -3.14
N ALA A 223 0.12 -19.52 -1.91
CA ALA A 223 1.50 -19.76 -1.51
C ALA A 223 1.97 -21.21 -1.74
N SER A 224 1.04 -22.18 -1.82
CA SER A 224 1.38 -23.58 -2.12
C SER A 224 1.83 -23.78 -3.57
N HIS A 225 1.43 -22.87 -4.45
CA HIS A 225 1.80 -22.80 -5.86
C HIS A 225 2.58 -21.50 -6.18
N PHE A 226 3.43 -21.09 -5.26
CA PHE A 226 4.16 -19.82 -5.31
C PHE A 226 4.79 -19.55 -6.68
N THR A 227 4.54 -18.33 -7.17
CA THR A 227 5.23 -17.74 -8.32
C THR A 227 5.77 -16.35 -7.97
N GLN A 228 6.76 -15.87 -8.71
CA GLN A 228 7.32 -14.52 -8.50
C GLN A 228 6.28 -13.43 -8.79
N ASP A 229 5.30 -13.69 -9.67
CA ASP A 229 4.26 -12.74 -10.02
C ASP A 229 3.40 -12.35 -8.81
N MET A 230 3.19 -13.25 -7.86
CA MET A 230 2.49 -12.99 -6.59
C MET A 230 3.19 -11.94 -5.70
N THR A 231 4.45 -11.58 -6.03
CA THR A 231 5.23 -10.60 -5.27
C THR A 231 5.40 -9.27 -5.97
N ARG A 232 5.02 -9.13 -7.24
CA ARG A 232 5.28 -7.95 -8.09
C ARG A 232 4.26 -6.85 -7.84
N ILE A 233 4.44 -6.11 -6.77
CA ILE A 233 3.50 -5.09 -6.30
C ILE A 233 3.83 -3.68 -6.82
N PRO A 234 2.82 -2.80 -7.02
CA PRO A 234 3.05 -1.37 -7.18
C PRO A 234 3.40 -0.74 -5.83
N PHE A 235 4.35 0.19 -5.88
CA PHE A 235 4.72 1.08 -4.79
C PHE A 235 5.08 2.44 -5.35
N TYR A 236 4.45 3.50 -4.85
CA TYR A 236 4.76 4.87 -5.25
C TYR A 236 4.41 5.87 -4.14
N MET A 237 5.07 7.01 -4.18
CA MET A 237 4.87 8.12 -3.25
C MET A 237 4.59 9.40 -4.01
N MET A 238 3.63 10.19 -3.55
CA MET A 238 3.25 11.47 -4.13
C MET A 238 3.36 12.56 -3.07
N PHE A 239 4.06 13.64 -3.38
CA PHE A 239 4.35 14.70 -2.42
C PHE A 239 3.76 16.04 -2.86
N SER A 240 3.43 16.89 -1.89
CA SER A 240 3.04 18.27 -2.14
C SER A 240 4.26 19.13 -2.51
N ASP A 241 4.00 20.27 -3.17
CA ASP A 241 5.05 21.29 -3.40
C ASP A 241 5.74 21.76 -2.11
N ALA A 242 4.96 21.86 -1.03
CA ALA A 242 5.48 22.25 0.28
C ALA A 242 6.47 21.20 0.80
N TYR A 243 6.08 19.92 0.76
CA TYR A 243 6.95 18.82 1.20
C TYR A 243 8.25 18.77 0.41
N ILE A 244 8.18 18.84 -0.93
CA ILE A 244 9.36 18.80 -1.82
C ILE A 244 10.31 19.93 -1.51
N ARG A 245 9.78 21.13 -1.28
CA ARG A 245 10.57 22.31 -0.96
C ARG A 245 11.21 22.23 0.43
N GLU A 246 10.53 21.65 1.41
CA GLU A 246 10.97 21.55 2.80
C GLU A 246 11.89 20.34 3.04
N ASN A 247 11.77 19.30 2.22
CA ASN A 247 12.49 18.03 2.35
C ASN A 247 13.21 17.63 1.03
N PRO A 248 14.01 18.51 0.41
CA PRO A 248 14.59 18.26 -0.91
C PRO A 248 15.56 17.08 -0.91
N ASP A 249 16.28 16.84 0.17
CA ASP A 249 17.22 15.73 0.30
C ASP A 249 16.48 14.39 0.37
N VAL A 250 15.40 14.30 1.14
CA VAL A 250 14.53 13.11 1.21
C VAL A 250 14.01 12.74 -0.17
N VAL A 251 13.44 13.72 -0.89
CA VAL A 251 12.88 13.48 -2.24
C VAL A 251 13.96 13.09 -3.24
N ARG A 252 15.16 13.66 -3.13
CA ARG A 252 16.29 13.27 -3.98
C ARG A 252 16.68 11.82 -3.77
N GLU A 253 16.90 11.40 -2.51
CA GLU A 253 17.28 10.02 -2.19
C GLU A 253 16.20 9.01 -2.65
N LEU A 254 14.91 9.30 -2.41
CA LEU A 254 13.81 8.48 -2.90
C LEU A 254 13.85 8.32 -4.43
N LYS A 255 14.14 9.40 -5.18
CA LYS A 255 14.28 9.35 -6.65
C LYS A 255 15.50 8.56 -7.09
N GLU A 256 16.62 8.68 -6.38
CA GLU A 256 17.84 7.90 -6.65
C GLU A 256 17.60 6.39 -6.42
N HIS A 257 16.81 6.04 -5.41
CA HIS A 257 16.46 4.66 -5.09
C HIS A 257 15.23 4.11 -5.84
N ALA A 258 14.59 4.90 -6.70
CA ALA A 258 13.35 4.52 -7.40
C ALA A 258 13.46 3.25 -8.27
N ALA A 259 14.67 2.91 -8.74
CA ALA A 259 14.92 1.71 -9.53
C ALA A 259 15.48 0.53 -8.70
N THR A 260 15.77 0.75 -7.42
CA THR A 260 16.32 -0.30 -6.54
C THR A 260 15.21 -1.21 -6.02
N ARG A 261 15.61 -2.42 -5.60
CA ARG A 261 14.67 -3.35 -4.96
C ARG A 261 14.28 -2.87 -3.58
N VAL A 262 13.00 -3.02 -3.26
CA VAL A 262 12.43 -2.81 -1.93
C VAL A 262 11.36 -3.87 -1.66
N THR A 263 11.24 -4.31 -0.41
CA THR A 263 10.16 -5.18 0.04
C THR A 263 9.23 -4.44 1.00
N ASN A 264 7.94 -4.72 0.93
CA ASN A 264 6.92 -3.95 1.65
C ASN A 264 6.91 -4.14 3.18
N ASP A 265 7.69 -5.07 3.72
CA ASP A 265 7.97 -5.13 5.15
C ASP A 265 8.79 -3.92 5.66
N LEU A 266 9.31 -3.09 4.75
CA LEU A 266 9.99 -1.83 5.08
C LEU A 266 9.05 -0.61 5.10
N ILE A 267 7.76 -0.75 4.81
CA ILE A 267 6.81 0.38 4.78
C ILE A 267 6.75 1.13 6.12
N PHE A 268 6.89 0.44 7.25
CA PHE A 268 7.02 1.09 8.56
C PHE A 268 8.18 2.10 8.55
N ASN A 269 9.37 1.68 8.14
CA ASN A 269 10.57 2.52 8.07
C ASN A 269 10.36 3.70 7.12
N GLU A 270 9.79 3.45 5.93
CA GLU A 270 9.54 4.46 4.91
C GLU A 270 8.51 5.51 5.37
N MET A 271 7.44 5.07 6.01
CA MET A 271 6.45 5.99 6.57
C MET A 271 7.05 6.88 7.64
N LEU A 272 7.86 6.32 8.56
CA LEU A 272 8.52 7.12 9.58
C LEU A 272 9.49 8.14 8.95
N ALA A 273 10.27 7.71 7.96
CA ALA A 273 11.24 8.57 7.28
C ALA A 273 10.56 9.76 6.58
N VAL A 274 9.50 9.52 5.78
CA VAL A 274 8.78 10.61 5.10
C VAL A 274 7.99 11.50 6.07
N MET A 275 7.57 10.98 7.22
CA MET A 275 6.91 11.75 8.26
C MET A 275 7.88 12.50 9.18
N GLY A 276 9.19 12.30 9.00
CA GLY A 276 10.24 12.88 9.84
C GLY A 276 10.22 12.37 11.29
N ILE A 277 9.76 11.14 11.50
CA ILE A 277 9.70 10.50 12.82
C ILE A 277 10.96 9.64 12.99
N VAL A 278 11.73 9.88 14.04
CA VAL A 278 12.92 9.10 14.35
C VAL A 278 12.75 8.38 15.68
N ILE A 279 12.85 7.06 15.65
CA ILE A 279 12.98 6.23 16.84
C ILE A 279 14.41 5.69 16.84
N PRO A 280 15.35 6.26 17.62
CA PRO A 280 16.76 5.89 17.53
C PRO A 280 17.06 4.39 17.72
N GLN A 281 16.23 3.70 18.51
CA GLN A 281 16.36 2.25 18.78
C GLN A 281 15.85 1.37 17.63
N GLU A 282 15.02 1.94 16.74
CA GLU A 282 14.39 1.25 15.61
C GLU A 282 14.97 1.67 14.27
N TYR A 283 15.80 2.72 14.23
CA TYR A 283 16.30 3.26 12.98
C TYR A 283 17.39 2.39 12.36
N GLU A 284 17.12 1.92 11.17
CA GLU A 284 17.98 1.08 10.36
C GLU A 284 18.26 1.76 9.01
N LYS A 285 19.34 2.55 8.95
CA LYS A 285 19.69 3.34 7.75
C LYS A 285 19.79 2.53 6.45
N GLN A 286 20.14 1.24 6.55
CA GLN A 286 20.24 0.31 5.43
C GLN A 286 18.87 -0.16 4.91
N ASN A 287 17.80 0.09 5.66
CA ASN A 287 16.42 -0.24 5.37
C ASN A 287 15.54 1.00 5.11
N ASP A 288 16.15 2.17 4.92
CA ASP A 288 15.49 3.45 4.73
C ASP A 288 15.84 4.01 3.35
N LEU A 289 14.87 4.06 2.43
CA LEU A 289 15.01 4.58 1.06
C LEU A 289 15.36 6.09 1.02
N THR A 290 15.16 6.81 2.11
CA THR A 290 15.57 8.23 2.23
C THR A 290 17.02 8.39 2.68
N SER A 291 17.68 7.28 2.99
CA SER A 291 19.08 7.24 3.44
C SER A 291 20.03 6.97 2.28
N PRO A 292 21.12 7.72 2.12
CA PRO A 292 22.18 7.40 1.13
C PRO A 292 22.91 6.09 1.45
N ALA A 293 22.65 5.49 2.63
CA ALA A 293 23.20 4.22 3.05
C ALA A 293 22.22 3.04 2.86
N TYR A 294 21.13 3.24 2.11
CA TYR A 294 20.21 2.17 1.76
C TYR A 294 20.94 1.01 1.08
N ASP A 295 20.73 -0.20 1.59
CA ASP A 295 21.36 -1.39 1.03
C ASP A 295 20.52 -1.96 -0.11
N SER A 296 20.95 -1.70 -1.34
CA SER A 296 20.28 -2.11 -2.58
C SER A 296 20.75 -3.47 -3.11
N ASP A 297 21.57 -4.21 -2.36
CA ASP A 297 22.00 -5.57 -2.78
C ASP A 297 20.78 -6.49 -2.91
N LYS A 298 20.47 -6.87 -4.16
CA LYS A 298 19.30 -7.71 -4.48
C LYS A 298 19.30 -9.04 -3.77
N SER A 299 20.47 -9.59 -3.43
CA SER A 299 20.60 -10.90 -2.78
C SER A 299 20.01 -10.97 -1.36
N ARG A 300 19.87 -9.81 -0.71
CA ARG A 300 19.28 -9.74 0.64
C ARG A 300 17.75 -9.85 0.65
N PHE A 301 17.11 -9.49 -0.47
CA PHE A 301 15.65 -9.40 -0.50
C PHE A 301 15.00 -10.75 -0.73
N ARG A 302 14.06 -11.08 0.11
CA ARG A 302 13.35 -12.36 0.12
C ARG A 302 11.85 -12.14 0.26
N THR A 303 11.10 -13.21 0.07
CA THR A 303 9.67 -13.27 0.32
C THR A 303 9.31 -14.49 1.17
N LEU A 304 8.05 -14.67 1.49
CA LEU A 304 7.55 -15.66 2.44
C LEU A 304 8.34 -15.62 3.76
N HIS A 305 8.53 -14.39 4.27
CA HIS A 305 9.29 -14.10 5.50
C HIS A 305 10.70 -14.75 5.50
N GLY A 306 11.44 -14.53 4.41
CA GLY A 306 12.82 -15.00 4.28
C GLY A 306 12.99 -16.41 3.71
N GLN A 307 11.89 -17.12 3.40
CA GLN A 307 11.97 -18.51 2.94
C GLN A 307 12.27 -18.66 1.44
N LYS A 308 11.93 -17.65 0.62
CA LYS A 308 12.11 -17.69 -0.83
C LYS A 308 12.96 -16.51 -1.32
N GLU A 309 13.82 -16.76 -2.29
CA GLU A 309 14.55 -15.74 -3.02
C GLU A 309 13.63 -15.04 -4.02
N LEU A 310 13.85 -13.74 -4.23
CA LEU A 310 13.23 -12.94 -5.27
C LEU A 310 14.12 -12.95 -6.53
N ASP A 311 13.48 -13.07 -7.73
CA ASP A 311 14.14 -13.08 -9.04
C ASP A 311 14.78 -11.72 -9.41
#